data_67ec24c2ef6b4a9b7980cbe4ebfb65a2
#
_entry.id   67ec24c2ef6b4a9b7980cbe4ebfb65a2
#
_cell.length_a   1.000
_cell.length_b   1.000
_cell.length_c   1.000
_cell.angle_alpha   90.00
_cell.angle_beta   90.00
_cell.angle_gamma   90.00
#
_symmetry.space_group_name_H-M   'P 1'
#
loop_
_entity.id
_entity.type
_entity.pdbx_description
1 polymer ?
#
loop_
_entity_poly.entity_id
_entity_poly.type
_entity_poly.pdbx_seq_one_letter_code
_entity_poly.pdbx_strand_id
1 'polypeptide(L)'
;MKIEHKELIVIGAGPAGLSAAIEAASQGIQVTVYDENARPGGQLFKQIHKFFGSKEHHAKIRGFKIGDELLKEAHEKGVEVVLNATVMGMFAQKEITVMINDEVHHVKGDAILVATGASENMVNFRGWTLPGVIGAGAAQTMMNLHHIKPGERILMLGTGNVGLVVSFQLLQAGCEVVALVDAAKNIGGYGVHAAKLARTGIPFYLSHTIKEAEGDDHVTGVTIAEVDDHFQFIEGTEKHFDVDTICVAVGLSPMAQLLKMDGVGMKDTRGGYVPDCDETGATSIPGIFAAGDVTGIEEASSAMIEGRMSGYAIAEYLGYMTKEEKDAKEEELDQSLDALRQGMFAPKNRGKEITKTEEDILISTNLLRHGFVADDEISRFPGFVHKAAIHPVIECTQNIPCNPCQSACHKGCISIGENMTSLPISVKESTCINCGMCVASCPGQAIFLVEEHEDEDYGLITMPYEFLPLPEVGDLGHALGRSGKALCEAEITQVRAPKSYDHTALVTMKVPYHYIDQARFYKKGDE
;
A
#
# COMPACT_ATOMS: atom_id res chain seq x y z
N MET A 1 -41.90 -7.06 13.83
CA MET A 1 -40.92 -7.61 12.89
C MET A 1 -40.21 -8.77 13.59
N LYS A 2 -39.92 -9.88 12.90
CA LYS A 2 -39.24 -11.04 13.54
C LYS A 2 -37.75 -10.71 13.61
N ILE A 3 -37.16 -10.82 14.80
CA ILE A 3 -35.71 -10.65 14.98
C ILE A 3 -35.04 -11.97 14.58
N GLU A 4 -34.12 -11.91 13.64
CA GLU A 4 -33.26 -13.03 13.27
C GLU A 4 -32.11 -13.14 14.28
N HIS A 5 -31.73 -14.36 14.65
CA HIS A 5 -30.61 -14.58 15.57
C HIS A 5 -29.43 -15.20 14.84
N LYS A 6 -28.23 -14.67 15.11
CA LYS A 6 -26.94 -15.16 14.61
C LYS A 6 -25.98 -15.33 15.80
N GLU A 7 -25.07 -16.28 15.74
CA GLU A 7 -24.09 -16.49 16.80
C GLU A 7 -23.01 -15.40 16.74
N LEU A 8 -22.33 -15.24 15.60
CA LEU A 8 -21.40 -14.14 15.36
C LEU A 8 -21.83 -13.33 14.14
N ILE A 9 -21.95 -12.02 14.33
CA ILE A 9 -22.14 -11.06 13.27
C ILE A 9 -20.81 -10.33 13.02
N VAL A 10 -20.34 -10.32 11.76
CA VAL A 10 -19.19 -9.52 11.32
C VAL A 10 -19.71 -8.45 10.38
N ILE A 11 -19.35 -7.18 10.61
CA ILE A 11 -19.74 -6.04 9.77
C ILE A 11 -18.55 -5.57 8.98
N GLY A 12 -18.55 -5.87 7.67
CA GLY A 12 -17.47 -5.61 6.73
C GLY A 12 -16.69 -6.87 6.34
N ALA A 13 -16.71 -7.21 5.05
CA ALA A 13 -15.97 -8.33 4.45
C ALA A 13 -14.60 -7.90 3.90
N GLY A 14 -13.95 -6.92 4.55
CA GLY A 14 -12.58 -6.53 4.28
C GLY A 14 -11.54 -7.50 4.87
N PRO A 15 -10.23 -7.19 4.79
CA PRO A 15 -9.16 -8.07 5.28
C PRO A 15 -9.33 -8.43 6.77
N ALA A 16 -9.66 -7.47 7.63
CA ALA A 16 -9.87 -7.73 9.06
C ALA A 16 -11.09 -8.61 9.32
N GLY A 17 -12.24 -8.27 8.72
CA GLY A 17 -13.49 -9.00 8.95
C GLY A 17 -13.44 -10.43 8.42
N LEU A 18 -12.88 -10.68 7.24
CA LEU A 18 -12.70 -12.03 6.69
C LEU A 18 -11.72 -12.85 7.52
N SER A 19 -10.60 -12.28 7.96
CA SER A 19 -9.63 -12.98 8.80
C SER A 19 -10.22 -13.37 10.15
N ALA A 20 -10.98 -12.49 10.79
CA ALA A 20 -11.70 -12.80 12.02
C ALA A 20 -12.76 -13.88 11.83
N ALA A 21 -13.54 -13.79 10.74
CA ALA A 21 -14.57 -14.76 10.41
C ALA A 21 -13.99 -16.18 10.20
N ILE A 22 -12.85 -16.28 9.50
CA ILE A 22 -12.13 -17.52 9.26
C ILE A 22 -11.68 -18.16 10.59
N GLU A 23 -11.05 -17.38 11.47
CA GLU A 23 -10.55 -17.91 12.74
C GLU A 23 -11.70 -18.32 13.67
N ALA A 24 -12.75 -17.49 13.79
CA ALA A 24 -13.92 -17.83 14.58
C ALA A 24 -14.64 -19.09 14.05
N ALA A 25 -14.86 -19.19 12.74
CA ALA A 25 -15.46 -20.36 12.12
C ALA A 25 -14.59 -21.62 12.27
N SER A 26 -13.26 -21.47 12.29
CA SER A 26 -12.32 -22.58 12.55
C SER A 26 -12.45 -23.15 13.96
N GLN A 27 -12.99 -22.39 14.92
CA GLN A 27 -13.31 -22.85 16.26
C GLN A 27 -14.73 -23.46 16.37
N GLY A 28 -15.51 -23.46 15.28
CA GLY A 28 -16.84 -24.03 15.22
C GLY A 28 -17.99 -23.05 15.40
N ILE A 29 -17.70 -21.74 15.44
CA ILE A 29 -18.71 -20.67 15.55
C ILE A 29 -19.41 -20.48 14.20
N GLN A 30 -20.73 -20.30 14.21
CA GLN A 30 -21.49 -19.92 13.02
C GLN A 30 -21.36 -18.42 12.77
N VAL A 31 -20.71 -18.06 11.65
CA VAL A 31 -20.37 -16.68 11.31
C VAL A 31 -21.19 -16.21 10.14
N THR A 32 -21.83 -15.03 10.29
CA THR A 32 -22.47 -14.30 9.20
C THR A 32 -21.78 -12.95 9.05
N VAL A 33 -21.26 -12.68 7.85
CA VAL A 33 -20.60 -11.42 7.48
C VAL A 33 -21.56 -10.61 6.61
N TYR A 34 -21.81 -9.35 6.97
CA TYR A 34 -22.57 -8.39 6.17
C TYR A 34 -21.63 -7.37 5.54
N ASP A 35 -21.75 -7.17 4.22
CA ASP A 35 -20.97 -6.17 3.48
C ASP A 35 -21.87 -5.39 2.52
N GLU A 36 -21.74 -4.07 2.52
CA GLU A 36 -22.53 -3.17 1.66
C GLU A 36 -22.19 -3.28 0.17
N ASN A 37 -21.01 -3.79 -0.15
CA ASN A 37 -20.55 -3.91 -1.53
C ASN A 37 -21.15 -5.14 -2.23
N ALA A 38 -21.20 -5.07 -3.56
CA ALA A 38 -21.57 -6.19 -4.41
C ALA A 38 -20.46 -7.26 -4.54
N ARG A 39 -19.27 -6.96 -4.02
CA ARG A 39 -18.09 -7.85 -4.02
C ARG A 39 -17.39 -7.78 -2.66
N PRO A 40 -17.13 -8.93 -2.01
CA PRO A 40 -16.42 -8.97 -0.74
C PRO A 40 -14.92 -8.77 -0.93
N GLY A 41 -14.18 -8.53 0.18
CA GLY A 41 -12.73 -8.34 0.20
C GLY A 41 -12.29 -6.89 0.42
N GLY A 42 -13.23 -5.96 0.52
CA GLY A 42 -12.97 -4.57 0.84
C GLY A 42 -11.95 -3.93 -0.10
N GLN A 43 -10.95 -3.27 0.45
CA GLN A 43 -9.93 -2.56 -0.35
C GLN A 43 -8.93 -3.50 -1.04
N LEU A 44 -8.82 -4.79 -0.66
CA LEU A 44 -7.87 -5.73 -1.27
C LEU A 44 -8.07 -5.88 -2.79
N PHE A 45 -9.31 -5.88 -3.27
CA PHE A 45 -9.59 -6.05 -4.70
C PHE A 45 -9.12 -4.88 -5.58
N LYS A 46 -8.88 -3.71 -5.00
CA LYS A 46 -8.31 -2.56 -5.70
C LYS A 46 -6.78 -2.61 -5.73
N GLN A 47 -6.14 -3.45 -4.90
CA GLN A 47 -4.70 -3.46 -4.70
C GLN A 47 -4.03 -4.39 -5.71
N ILE A 48 -3.65 -3.84 -6.87
CA ILE A 48 -2.95 -4.57 -7.93
C ILE A 48 -1.43 -4.64 -7.71
N HIS A 49 -0.88 -3.91 -6.75
CA HIS A 49 0.53 -3.97 -6.39
C HIS A 49 0.84 -5.14 -5.45
N LYS A 50 2.10 -5.54 -5.37
CA LYS A 50 2.60 -6.56 -4.46
C LYS A 50 2.74 -6.00 -3.05
N PHE A 51 2.39 -6.81 -2.03
CA PHE A 51 2.46 -6.41 -0.63
C PHE A 51 3.88 -6.48 -0.09
N PHE A 52 4.16 -5.60 0.87
CA PHE A 52 5.35 -5.58 1.70
C PHE A 52 5.20 -6.56 2.88
N GLY A 53 6.24 -6.69 3.70
CA GLY A 53 6.25 -7.60 4.84
C GLY A 53 7.10 -8.85 4.60
N SER A 54 6.77 -9.92 5.31
CA SER A 54 7.33 -11.26 5.16
C SER A 54 6.34 -12.23 4.51
N LYS A 55 6.71 -13.50 4.41
CA LYS A 55 5.82 -14.56 3.90
C LYS A 55 4.53 -14.65 4.73
N GLU A 56 4.60 -14.47 6.03
CA GLU A 56 3.45 -14.49 6.96
C GLU A 56 2.48 -13.32 6.72
N HIS A 57 3.00 -12.22 6.17
CA HIS A 57 2.25 -11.01 5.84
C HIS A 57 1.78 -10.98 4.38
N HIS A 58 1.79 -12.12 3.68
CA HIS A 58 1.47 -12.23 2.24
C HIS A 58 2.36 -11.34 1.34
N ALA A 59 3.61 -11.06 1.75
CA ALA A 59 4.54 -10.27 0.95
C ALA A 59 4.74 -10.88 -0.46
N LYS A 60 4.98 -10.02 -1.45
CA LYS A 60 5.07 -10.32 -2.89
C LYS A 60 3.77 -10.80 -3.56
N ILE A 61 2.69 -11.00 -2.82
CA ILE A 61 1.37 -11.33 -3.37
C ILE A 61 0.61 -10.04 -3.64
N ARG A 62 -0.15 -9.97 -4.72
CA ARG A 62 -1.00 -8.82 -5.05
C ARG A 62 -2.26 -8.83 -4.19
N GLY A 63 -2.72 -7.65 -3.76
CA GLY A 63 -3.83 -7.57 -2.81
C GLY A 63 -5.09 -8.28 -3.26
N PHE A 64 -5.47 -8.19 -4.55
CA PHE A 64 -6.66 -8.88 -5.06
C PHE A 64 -6.55 -10.41 -4.95
N LYS A 65 -5.34 -10.99 -5.07
CA LYS A 65 -5.11 -12.44 -4.87
C LYS A 65 -5.26 -12.83 -3.41
N ILE A 66 -4.78 -11.97 -2.48
CA ILE A 66 -4.97 -12.17 -1.05
C ILE A 66 -6.48 -12.17 -0.73
N GLY A 67 -7.24 -11.24 -1.32
CA GLY A 67 -8.69 -11.19 -1.19
C GLY A 67 -9.37 -12.48 -1.67
N ASP A 68 -8.96 -12.99 -2.83
CA ASP A 68 -9.49 -14.26 -3.38
C ASP A 68 -9.14 -15.48 -2.48
N GLU A 69 -7.92 -15.52 -1.91
CA GLU A 69 -7.49 -16.56 -0.96
C GLU A 69 -8.33 -16.52 0.32
N LEU A 70 -8.51 -15.35 0.93
CA LEU A 70 -9.34 -15.18 2.14
C LEU A 70 -10.80 -15.58 1.90
N LEU A 71 -11.38 -15.19 0.77
CA LEU A 71 -12.76 -15.57 0.42
C LEU A 71 -12.93 -17.07 0.26
N LYS A 72 -11.98 -17.70 -0.43
CA LYS A 72 -11.98 -19.16 -0.60
C LYS A 72 -11.92 -19.86 0.75
N GLU A 73 -11.01 -19.43 1.64
CA GLU A 73 -10.87 -20.00 2.97
C GLU A 73 -12.12 -19.77 3.83
N ALA A 74 -12.68 -18.56 3.81
CA ALA A 74 -13.94 -18.28 4.51
C ALA A 74 -15.08 -19.21 4.06
N HIS A 75 -15.21 -19.43 2.75
CA HIS A 75 -16.20 -20.35 2.20
C HIS A 75 -15.94 -21.79 2.62
N GLU A 76 -14.70 -22.27 2.59
CA GLU A 76 -14.31 -23.63 3.03
C GLU A 76 -14.59 -23.85 4.52
N LYS A 77 -14.56 -22.79 5.34
CA LYS A 77 -14.93 -22.82 6.78
C LYS A 77 -16.43 -22.65 7.04
N GLY A 78 -17.25 -22.47 6.00
CA GLY A 78 -18.69 -22.33 6.13
C GLY A 78 -19.16 -20.94 6.58
N VAL A 79 -18.34 -19.91 6.41
CA VAL A 79 -18.72 -18.52 6.69
C VAL A 79 -19.79 -18.09 5.69
N GLU A 80 -20.92 -17.58 6.19
CA GLU A 80 -21.97 -16.96 5.37
C GLU A 80 -21.61 -15.50 5.07
N VAL A 81 -21.44 -15.12 3.79
CA VAL A 81 -21.18 -13.74 3.39
C VAL A 81 -22.37 -13.18 2.65
N VAL A 82 -23.02 -12.16 3.23
CA VAL A 82 -24.19 -11.48 2.68
C VAL A 82 -23.75 -10.13 2.11
N LEU A 83 -23.83 -10.01 0.78
CA LEU A 83 -23.42 -8.82 0.03
C LEU A 83 -24.62 -7.90 -0.24
N ASN A 84 -24.35 -6.65 -0.68
CA ASN A 84 -25.36 -5.61 -0.85
C ASN A 84 -26.22 -5.47 0.43
N ALA A 85 -25.57 -5.63 1.58
CA ALA A 85 -26.18 -5.65 2.90
C ALA A 85 -25.62 -4.49 3.75
N THR A 86 -26.32 -3.37 3.74
CA THR A 86 -25.87 -2.18 4.46
C THR A 86 -26.37 -2.20 5.89
N VAL A 87 -25.44 -2.31 6.85
CA VAL A 87 -25.76 -2.16 8.27
C VAL A 87 -26.00 -0.68 8.59
N MET A 88 -27.25 -0.32 8.81
CA MET A 88 -27.69 1.06 9.01
C MET A 88 -27.61 1.52 10.47
N GLY A 89 -27.61 0.60 11.42
CA GLY A 89 -27.58 0.91 12.83
C GLY A 89 -27.19 -0.26 13.71
N MET A 90 -26.59 0.06 14.83
CA MET A 90 -26.21 -0.86 15.89
C MET A 90 -26.78 -0.35 17.20
N PHE A 91 -27.36 -1.23 18.00
CA PHE A 91 -28.16 -0.87 19.16
C PHE A 91 -27.82 -1.80 20.34
N ALA A 92 -28.19 -1.35 21.54
CA ALA A 92 -28.04 -2.13 22.78
C ALA A 92 -28.50 -3.59 22.61
N GLN A 93 -27.92 -4.49 23.41
CA GLN A 93 -28.20 -5.94 23.37
C GLN A 93 -27.70 -6.66 22.11
N LYS A 94 -26.72 -6.08 21.41
CA LYS A 94 -26.10 -6.65 20.20
C LYS A 94 -27.12 -6.83 19.05
N GLU A 95 -27.96 -5.84 18.86
CA GLU A 95 -28.94 -5.77 17.77
C GLU A 95 -28.44 -4.85 16.66
N ILE A 96 -28.63 -5.26 15.42
CA ILE A 96 -28.34 -4.45 14.24
C ILE A 96 -29.57 -4.34 13.33
N THR A 97 -29.63 -3.28 12.55
CA THR A 97 -30.53 -3.18 11.40
C THR A 97 -29.71 -3.24 10.12
N VAL A 98 -30.11 -4.14 9.23
CA VAL A 98 -29.45 -4.36 7.93
C VAL A 98 -30.47 -4.15 6.82
N MET A 99 -30.12 -3.36 5.82
CA MET A 99 -30.88 -3.21 4.60
C MET A 99 -30.35 -4.18 3.54
N ILE A 100 -31.19 -5.08 3.08
CA ILE A 100 -30.89 -6.08 2.04
C ILE A 100 -32.00 -6.02 0.99
N ASN A 101 -31.66 -5.77 -0.28
CA ASN A 101 -32.65 -5.65 -1.37
C ASN A 101 -33.83 -4.70 -1.06
N ASP A 102 -33.52 -3.53 -0.51
CA ASP A 102 -34.49 -2.49 -0.08
C ASP A 102 -35.42 -2.92 1.07
N GLU A 103 -35.16 -4.05 1.72
CA GLU A 103 -35.89 -4.51 2.90
C GLU A 103 -35.03 -4.37 4.16
N VAL A 104 -35.65 -3.91 5.25
CA VAL A 104 -34.97 -3.74 6.54
C VAL A 104 -35.14 -5.00 7.38
N HIS A 105 -34.03 -5.59 7.76
CA HIS A 105 -33.94 -6.76 8.63
C HIS A 105 -33.45 -6.36 10.02
N HIS A 106 -34.00 -6.98 11.07
CA HIS A 106 -33.50 -6.87 12.43
C HIS A 106 -32.78 -8.15 12.80
N VAL A 107 -31.51 -8.03 13.16
CA VAL A 107 -30.65 -9.17 13.49
C VAL A 107 -30.03 -8.95 14.87
N LYS A 108 -29.98 -10.00 15.67
CA LYS A 108 -29.34 -10.02 16.98
C LYS A 108 -28.22 -11.03 16.99
N GLY A 109 -27.04 -10.63 17.50
CA GLY A 109 -25.89 -11.50 17.67
C GLY A 109 -25.65 -11.93 19.12
N ASP A 110 -24.95 -13.04 19.32
CA ASP A 110 -24.33 -13.36 20.60
C ASP A 110 -23.01 -12.56 20.75
N ALA A 111 -22.31 -12.32 19.65
CA ALA A 111 -21.22 -11.36 19.52
C ALA A 111 -21.30 -10.58 18.20
N ILE A 112 -20.69 -9.38 18.18
CA ILE A 112 -20.57 -8.54 16.98
C ILE A 112 -19.14 -8.07 16.82
N LEU A 113 -18.55 -8.24 15.62
CA LEU A 113 -17.31 -7.61 15.22
C LEU A 113 -17.59 -6.50 14.20
N VAL A 114 -17.09 -5.29 14.46
CA VAL A 114 -17.13 -4.17 13.53
C VAL A 114 -15.77 -4.05 12.84
N ALA A 115 -15.75 -4.29 11.52
CA ALA A 115 -14.58 -4.25 10.66
C ALA A 115 -14.84 -3.37 9.41
N THR A 116 -15.48 -2.24 9.64
CA THR A 116 -15.96 -1.30 8.61
C THR A 116 -14.85 -0.52 7.91
N GLY A 117 -13.61 -0.60 8.40
CA GLY A 117 -12.47 0.05 7.79
C GLY A 117 -12.47 1.57 7.93
N ALA A 118 -12.11 2.28 6.88
CA ALA A 118 -11.96 3.73 6.86
C ALA A 118 -12.44 4.34 5.54
N SER A 119 -12.77 5.62 5.57
CA SER A 119 -13.13 6.43 4.40
C SER A 119 -12.05 7.46 4.08
N GLU A 120 -11.95 7.86 2.80
CA GLU A 120 -11.01 8.88 2.36
C GLU A 120 -11.40 10.26 2.89
N ASN A 121 -10.38 11.02 3.29
CA ASN A 121 -10.54 12.42 3.62
C ASN A 121 -10.46 13.28 2.37
N MET A 122 -11.26 14.35 2.35
CA MET A 122 -11.18 15.40 1.35
C MET A 122 -10.70 16.70 2.01
N VAL A 123 -10.13 17.59 1.21
CA VAL A 123 -9.69 18.91 1.64
C VAL A 123 -10.40 19.99 0.83
N ASN A 124 -10.79 21.07 1.50
CA ASN A 124 -11.48 22.18 0.86
C ASN A 124 -10.48 23.14 0.21
N PHE A 125 -10.70 23.41 -1.08
CA PHE A 125 -10.04 24.45 -1.84
C PHE A 125 -11.06 25.05 -2.82
N ARG A 126 -10.78 26.18 -3.42
CA ARG A 126 -11.70 26.75 -4.41
C ARG A 126 -11.85 25.79 -5.60
N GLY A 127 -13.09 25.46 -5.97
CA GLY A 127 -13.39 24.52 -7.07
C GLY A 127 -13.34 23.03 -6.69
N TRP A 128 -13.19 22.66 -5.41
CA TRP A 128 -13.08 21.26 -4.97
C TRP A 128 -14.31 20.39 -5.27
N THR A 129 -15.45 20.98 -5.62
CA THR A 129 -16.69 20.29 -6.00
C THR A 129 -16.85 20.10 -7.50
N LEU A 130 -15.92 20.59 -8.32
CA LEU A 130 -15.96 20.39 -9.76
C LEU A 130 -15.86 18.90 -10.11
N PRO A 131 -16.65 18.40 -11.08
CA PRO A 131 -16.41 17.11 -11.68
C PRO A 131 -14.96 16.99 -12.18
N GLY A 132 -14.29 15.89 -11.83
CA GLY A 132 -12.85 15.70 -12.04
C GLY A 132 -12.03 15.84 -10.76
N VAL A 133 -12.57 16.36 -9.65
CA VAL A 133 -11.95 16.25 -8.32
C VAL A 133 -12.46 14.99 -7.65
N ILE A 134 -11.56 14.02 -7.43
CA ILE A 134 -11.90 12.70 -6.91
C ILE A 134 -10.89 12.23 -5.84
N GLY A 135 -11.31 11.32 -4.96
CA GLY A 135 -10.39 10.61 -4.07
C GLY A 135 -9.51 9.61 -4.81
N ALA A 136 -8.33 9.34 -4.28
CA ALA A 136 -7.39 8.36 -4.86
C ALA A 136 -7.95 6.94 -4.87
N GLY A 137 -8.72 6.53 -3.85
CA GLY A 137 -9.41 5.25 -3.81
C GLY A 137 -10.57 5.17 -4.80
N ALA A 138 -11.22 6.30 -5.13
CA ALA A 138 -12.18 6.35 -6.22
C ALA A 138 -11.51 6.11 -7.57
N ALA A 139 -10.33 6.75 -7.81
CA ALA A 139 -9.53 6.49 -9.01
C ALA A 139 -9.12 5.02 -9.12
N GLN A 140 -8.66 4.40 -8.02
CA GLN A 140 -8.38 2.96 -7.98
C GLN A 140 -9.60 2.10 -8.32
N THR A 141 -10.77 2.46 -7.81
CA THR A 141 -12.01 1.74 -8.12
C THR A 141 -12.33 1.81 -9.61
N MET A 142 -12.24 3.00 -10.21
CA MET A 142 -12.46 3.17 -11.65
C MET A 142 -11.49 2.31 -12.46
N MET A 143 -10.19 2.40 -12.20
CA MET A 143 -9.17 1.68 -12.96
C MET A 143 -9.19 0.16 -12.71
N ASN A 144 -9.13 -0.25 -11.45
CA ASN A 144 -8.79 -1.63 -11.10
C ASN A 144 -10.02 -2.55 -10.99
N LEU A 145 -11.23 -2.00 -10.78
CA LEU A 145 -12.47 -2.77 -10.76
C LEU A 145 -13.32 -2.59 -12.01
N HIS A 146 -13.38 -1.38 -12.54
CA HIS A 146 -14.27 -1.08 -13.67
C HIS A 146 -13.54 -0.89 -15.00
N HIS A 147 -12.18 -0.88 -14.99
CA HIS A 147 -11.35 -0.67 -16.19
C HIS A 147 -11.67 0.65 -16.91
N ILE A 148 -11.96 1.69 -16.12
CA ILE A 148 -12.25 3.04 -16.57
C ILE A 148 -11.06 3.93 -16.24
N LYS A 149 -10.52 4.62 -17.22
CA LYS A 149 -9.49 5.63 -17.05
C LYS A 149 -10.09 6.87 -16.39
N PRO A 150 -9.59 7.35 -15.24
CA PRO A 150 -10.23 8.45 -14.50
C PRO A 150 -10.02 9.82 -15.13
N GLY A 151 -9.02 9.97 -15.99
CA GLY A 151 -8.67 11.18 -16.72
C GLY A 151 -7.45 10.98 -17.59
N GLU A 152 -7.08 11.98 -18.38
CA GLU A 152 -5.89 11.96 -19.22
C GLU A 152 -4.69 12.59 -18.51
N ARG A 153 -4.88 13.76 -17.92
CA ARG A 153 -3.84 14.57 -17.26
C ARG A 153 -4.22 14.85 -15.81
N ILE A 154 -3.48 14.27 -14.88
CA ILE A 154 -3.88 14.17 -13.49
C ILE A 154 -2.84 14.81 -12.58
N LEU A 155 -3.28 15.66 -11.64
CA LEU A 155 -2.48 16.08 -10.50
C LEU A 155 -2.86 15.26 -9.26
N MET A 156 -1.85 14.72 -8.56
CA MET A 156 -2.04 14.02 -7.29
C MET A 156 -1.73 14.93 -6.10
N LEU A 157 -2.70 15.12 -5.20
CA LEU A 157 -2.51 15.78 -3.91
C LEU A 157 -2.31 14.74 -2.82
N GLY A 158 -1.14 14.70 -2.24
CA GLY A 158 -0.71 13.78 -1.18
C GLY A 158 0.40 12.84 -1.62
N THR A 159 1.47 12.75 -0.80
CA THR A 159 2.66 11.92 -1.01
C THR A 159 2.80 10.78 0.01
N GLY A 160 1.71 10.43 0.70
CA GLY A 160 1.61 9.20 1.50
C GLY A 160 1.60 7.95 0.62
N ASN A 161 1.63 6.74 1.20
CA ASN A 161 1.64 5.47 0.45
C ASN A 161 0.51 5.39 -0.57
N VAL A 162 -0.72 5.81 -0.21
CA VAL A 162 -1.87 5.80 -1.14
C VAL A 162 -1.60 6.68 -2.35
N GLY A 163 -1.19 7.94 -2.16
CA GLY A 163 -0.90 8.87 -3.26
C GLY A 163 0.20 8.33 -4.19
N LEU A 164 1.29 7.80 -3.63
CA LEU A 164 2.39 7.23 -4.40
C LEU A 164 1.98 5.97 -5.18
N VAL A 165 1.25 5.06 -4.53
CA VAL A 165 0.80 3.80 -5.18
C VAL A 165 -0.21 4.09 -6.28
N VAL A 166 -1.20 4.96 -6.02
CA VAL A 166 -2.22 5.30 -7.02
C VAL A 166 -1.62 6.07 -8.19
N SER A 167 -0.67 6.98 -7.96
CA SER A 167 0.05 7.66 -9.06
C SER A 167 0.75 6.67 -9.99
N PHE A 168 1.38 5.62 -9.42
CA PHE A 168 1.98 4.59 -10.26
C PHE A 168 0.94 3.78 -11.05
N GLN A 169 -0.21 3.49 -10.45
CA GLN A 169 -1.31 2.79 -11.13
C GLN A 169 -1.96 3.66 -12.22
N LEU A 170 -2.04 4.98 -12.02
CA LEU A 170 -2.48 5.93 -13.06
C LEU A 170 -1.57 5.89 -14.29
N LEU A 171 -0.25 5.88 -14.08
CA LEU A 171 0.71 5.69 -15.17
C LEU A 171 0.51 4.33 -15.89
N GLN A 172 0.28 3.25 -15.14
CA GLN A 172 0.01 1.93 -15.69
C GLN A 172 -1.29 1.89 -16.51
N ALA A 173 -2.27 2.71 -16.15
CA ALA A 173 -3.52 2.88 -16.89
C ALA A 173 -3.38 3.80 -18.12
N GLY A 174 -2.18 4.35 -18.35
CA GLY A 174 -1.90 5.25 -19.46
C GLY A 174 -2.35 6.69 -19.23
N CYS A 175 -2.54 7.11 -17.96
CA CYS A 175 -2.75 8.52 -17.62
C CYS A 175 -1.38 9.24 -17.55
N GLU A 176 -1.35 10.53 -17.83
CA GLU A 176 -0.23 11.39 -17.48
C GLU A 176 -0.42 11.92 -16.05
N VAL A 177 0.53 11.65 -15.15
CA VAL A 177 0.56 12.28 -13.82
C VAL A 177 1.51 13.47 -13.91
N VAL A 178 0.95 14.68 -13.90
CA VAL A 178 1.73 15.91 -14.14
C VAL A 178 2.57 16.31 -12.93
N ALA A 179 2.10 16.03 -11.71
CA ALA A 179 2.82 16.31 -10.47
C ALA A 179 2.23 15.56 -9.28
N LEU A 180 3.08 15.31 -8.26
CA LEU A 180 2.64 15.02 -6.90
C LEU A 180 2.87 16.26 -6.03
N VAL A 181 1.85 16.65 -5.26
CA VAL A 181 1.84 17.85 -4.44
C VAL A 181 1.55 17.48 -2.99
N ASP A 182 2.27 18.06 -2.04
CA ASP A 182 2.02 17.84 -0.62
C ASP A 182 2.40 19.08 0.20
N ALA A 183 1.56 19.43 1.15
CA ALA A 183 1.84 20.52 2.10
C ALA A 183 2.98 20.17 3.09
N ALA A 184 3.29 18.90 3.26
CA ALA A 184 4.41 18.44 4.08
C ALA A 184 5.76 18.81 3.45
N LYS A 185 6.78 18.99 4.31
CA LYS A 185 8.17 19.28 3.87
C LYS A 185 8.91 18.06 3.32
N ASN A 186 8.40 16.86 3.59
CA ASN A 186 8.98 15.59 3.19
C ASN A 186 7.90 14.66 2.67
N ILE A 187 8.27 13.78 1.76
CA ILE A 187 7.43 12.69 1.26
C ILE A 187 7.03 11.79 2.45
N GLY A 188 5.74 11.53 2.59
CA GLY A 188 5.18 10.78 3.72
C GLY A 188 5.17 9.27 3.56
N GLY A 189 5.24 8.76 2.32
CA GLY A 189 5.20 7.32 2.02
C GLY A 189 6.59 6.69 1.90
N TYR A 190 6.60 5.38 1.60
CA TYR A 190 7.85 4.63 1.41
C TYR A 190 8.69 5.20 0.25
N GLY A 191 9.98 5.43 0.51
CA GLY A 191 10.91 5.97 -0.48
C GLY A 191 11.05 5.12 -1.74
N VAL A 192 10.88 3.80 -1.64
CA VAL A 192 10.87 2.92 -2.81
C VAL A 192 9.67 3.18 -3.73
N HIS A 193 8.53 3.63 -3.19
CA HIS A 193 7.39 4.08 -3.99
C HIS A 193 7.67 5.43 -4.65
N ALA A 194 8.27 6.37 -3.90
CA ALA A 194 8.68 7.65 -4.44
C ALA A 194 9.73 7.47 -5.55
N ALA A 195 10.75 6.63 -5.31
CA ALA A 195 11.83 6.38 -6.26
C ALA A 195 11.36 5.79 -7.60
N LYS A 196 10.38 4.88 -7.57
CA LYS A 196 9.83 4.34 -8.83
C LYS A 196 9.02 5.37 -9.63
N LEU A 197 8.41 6.37 -8.96
CA LEU A 197 7.75 7.49 -9.62
C LEU A 197 8.77 8.53 -10.13
N ALA A 198 9.76 8.89 -9.30
CA ALA A 198 10.79 9.84 -9.71
C ALA A 198 11.51 9.37 -10.98
N ARG A 199 11.79 8.08 -11.11
CA ARG A 199 12.41 7.49 -12.32
C ARG A 199 11.60 7.69 -13.60
N THR A 200 10.27 7.87 -13.50
CA THR A 200 9.42 8.17 -14.67
C THR A 200 9.43 9.65 -15.05
N GLY A 201 10.06 10.51 -14.25
CA GLY A 201 10.19 11.94 -14.48
C GLY A 201 9.11 12.80 -13.85
N ILE A 202 8.24 12.24 -13.01
CA ILE A 202 7.18 13.01 -12.33
C ILE A 202 7.81 13.90 -11.26
N PRO A 203 7.54 15.22 -11.24
CA PRO A 203 8.03 16.13 -10.22
C PRO A 203 7.23 16.03 -8.91
N PHE A 204 7.92 16.26 -7.78
CA PHE A 204 7.34 16.41 -6.46
C PHE A 204 7.38 17.87 -6.03
N TYR A 205 6.23 18.44 -5.66
CA TYR A 205 6.09 19.76 -5.09
C TYR A 205 5.69 19.64 -3.61
N LEU A 206 6.69 19.68 -2.74
CA LEU A 206 6.49 19.65 -1.28
C LEU A 206 6.38 21.08 -0.73
N SER A 207 5.83 21.23 0.48
CA SER A 207 5.41 22.52 1.02
C SER A 207 4.45 23.28 0.09
N HIS A 208 3.69 22.56 -0.75
CA HIS A 208 2.70 23.14 -1.67
C HIS A 208 1.34 22.50 -1.44
N THR A 209 0.28 23.23 -1.73
CA THR A 209 -1.07 22.66 -1.78
C THR A 209 -1.88 23.33 -2.90
N ILE A 210 -3.08 22.79 -3.16
CA ILE A 210 -3.97 23.33 -4.16
C ILE A 210 -4.58 24.64 -3.65
N LYS A 211 -4.41 25.72 -4.42
CA LYS A 211 -5.04 27.00 -4.18
C LYS A 211 -6.43 27.06 -4.82
N GLU A 212 -6.53 26.55 -6.05
CA GLU A 212 -7.77 26.57 -6.84
C GLU A 212 -7.77 25.46 -7.89
N ALA A 213 -8.91 24.77 -8.04
CA ALA A 213 -9.24 24.01 -9.25
C ALA A 213 -10.05 24.91 -10.18
N GLU A 214 -9.70 24.91 -11.44
CA GLU A 214 -10.24 25.79 -12.47
C GLU A 214 -11.16 25.01 -13.42
N GLY A 215 -12.21 25.67 -13.89
CA GLY A 215 -13.20 25.13 -14.81
C GLY A 215 -14.61 25.62 -14.50
N ASP A 216 -15.52 25.44 -15.45
CA ASP A 216 -16.93 25.77 -15.30
C ASP A 216 -17.76 24.53 -14.96
N ASP A 217 -17.83 23.55 -15.88
CA ASP A 217 -18.61 22.31 -15.73
C ASP A 217 -17.75 21.14 -15.20
N HIS A 218 -16.45 21.19 -15.38
CA HIS A 218 -15.47 20.17 -14.96
C HIS A 218 -14.08 20.81 -14.83
N VAL A 219 -13.15 20.08 -14.20
CA VAL A 219 -11.76 20.52 -14.05
C VAL A 219 -11.11 20.67 -15.43
N THR A 220 -10.49 21.82 -15.66
CA THR A 220 -9.66 22.10 -16.86
C THR A 220 -8.25 22.55 -16.49
N GLY A 221 -8.03 22.88 -15.22
CA GLY A 221 -6.74 23.30 -14.70
C GLY A 221 -6.70 23.30 -13.18
N VAL A 222 -5.51 23.48 -12.65
CA VAL A 222 -5.27 23.60 -11.21
C VAL A 222 -4.10 24.54 -10.94
N THR A 223 -4.29 25.43 -9.99
CA THR A 223 -3.22 26.28 -9.46
C THR A 223 -2.81 25.79 -8.09
N ILE A 224 -1.54 25.45 -7.90
CA ILE A 224 -0.90 25.17 -6.62
C ILE A 224 -0.07 26.34 -6.15
N ALA A 225 0.18 26.45 -4.85
CA ALA A 225 1.12 27.43 -4.30
C ALA A 225 1.85 26.86 -3.08
N GLU A 226 3.02 27.43 -2.80
CA GLU A 226 3.77 27.10 -1.58
C GLU A 226 3.03 27.60 -0.34
N VAL A 227 3.16 26.83 0.75
CA VAL A 227 2.59 27.18 2.05
C VAL A 227 3.67 27.22 3.12
N ASP A 228 3.48 28.09 4.09
CA ASP A 228 4.30 28.19 5.29
C ASP A 228 3.93 27.12 6.34
N ASP A 229 4.59 27.17 7.51
CA ASP A 229 4.35 26.25 8.63
C ASP A 229 2.96 26.38 9.29
N HIS A 230 2.20 27.42 8.91
CA HIS A 230 0.81 27.68 9.33
C HIS A 230 -0.19 27.42 8.21
N PHE A 231 0.23 26.77 7.11
CA PHE A 231 -0.56 26.50 5.90
C PHE A 231 -1.10 27.76 5.22
N GLN A 232 -0.42 28.93 5.39
CA GLN A 232 -0.76 30.14 4.66
C GLN A 232 -0.01 30.16 3.32
N PHE A 233 -0.71 30.54 2.26
CA PHE A 233 -0.12 30.66 0.93
C PHE A 233 0.95 31.74 0.89
N ILE A 234 2.09 31.42 0.28
CA ILE A 234 3.17 32.35 -0.01
C ILE A 234 2.90 32.97 -1.38
N GLU A 235 2.66 34.27 -1.42
CA GLU A 235 2.38 35.01 -2.66
C GLU A 235 3.53 34.96 -3.65
N GLY A 236 3.21 34.80 -4.93
CA GLY A 236 4.21 34.76 -6.02
C GLY A 236 4.84 33.37 -6.24
N THR A 237 4.36 32.34 -5.55
CA THR A 237 4.83 30.95 -5.71
C THR A 237 3.86 30.09 -6.52
N GLU A 238 2.79 30.69 -7.04
CA GLU A 238 1.76 30.00 -7.81
C GLU A 238 2.33 29.29 -9.03
N LYS A 239 1.86 28.08 -9.24
CA LYS A 239 2.14 27.28 -10.45
C LYS A 239 0.84 26.72 -10.99
N HIS A 240 0.65 26.89 -12.28
CA HIS A 240 -0.53 26.39 -12.99
C HIS A 240 -0.21 25.13 -13.77
N PHE A 241 -1.17 24.19 -13.81
CA PHE A 241 -1.14 22.96 -14.59
C PHE A 241 -2.46 22.78 -15.32
N ASP A 242 -2.39 22.50 -16.63
CA ASP A 242 -3.53 22.04 -17.40
C ASP A 242 -3.80 20.58 -17.03
N VAL A 243 -4.92 20.30 -16.40
CA VAL A 243 -5.35 18.96 -15.96
C VAL A 243 -6.86 18.81 -16.12
N ASP A 244 -7.30 17.58 -16.36
CA ASP A 244 -8.73 17.24 -16.38
C ASP A 244 -9.18 16.53 -15.09
N THR A 245 -8.22 16.13 -14.26
CA THR A 245 -8.51 15.39 -13.03
C THR A 245 -7.54 15.78 -11.90
N ILE A 246 -8.10 15.92 -10.70
CA ILE A 246 -7.35 16.10 -9.46
C ILE A 246 -7.66 14.92 -8.55
N CYS A 247 -6.65 14.10 -8.24
CA CYS A 247 -6.75 13.02 -7.28
C CYS A 247 -6.30 13.48 -5.90
N VAL A 248 -7.12 13.19 -4.87
CA VAL A 248 -6.84 13.60 -3.49
C VAL A 248 -6.53 12.37 -2.62
N ALA A 249 -5.36 12.39 -1.95
CA ALA A 249 -4.86 11.33 -1.08
C ALA A 249 -4.33 11.91 0.25
N VAL A 250 -5.19 12.63 0.98
CA VAL A 250 -4.81 13.41 2.18
C VAL A 250 -5.13 12.69 3.49
N GLY A 251 -5.19 11.39 3.46
CA GLY A 251 -5.42 10.53 4.61
C GLY A 251 -6.80 9.88 4.62
N LEU A 252 -7.04 9.13 5.68
CA LEU A 252 -8.23 8.33 5.90
C LEU A 252 -8.80 8.61 7.30
N SER A 253 -10.10 8.39 7.50
CA SER A 253 -10.77 8.47 8.80
C SER A 253 -11.47 7.16 9.12
N PRO A 254 -11.30 6.61 10.34
CA PRO A 254 -11.97 5.40 10.78
C PRO A 254 -13.49 5.48 10.68
N MET A 255 -14.15 4.45 10.16
CA MET A 255 -15.61 4.38 10.05
C MET A 255 -16.23 3.76 11.29
N ALA A 256 -16.12 4.47 12.43
CA ALA A 256 -16.54 4.00 13.75
C ALA A 256 -17.96 4.43 14.17
N GLN A 257 -18.79 4.88 13.23
CA GLN A 257 -20.13 5.43 13.50
C GLN A 257 -21.05 4.41 14.18
N LEU A 258 -21.04 3.15 13.73
CA LEU A 258 -21.85 2.08 14.30
C LEU A 258 -21.51 1.82 15.78
N LEU A 259 -20.21 1.76 16.09
CA LEU A 259 -19.74 1.59 17.48
C LEU A 259 -20.17 2.75 18.37
N LYS A 260 -20.11 3.99 17.84
CA LYS A 260 -20.57 5.16 18.55
C LYS A 260 -22.09 5.15 18.78
N MET A 261 -22.88 4.63 17.84
CA MET A 261 -24.35 4.49 17.98
C MET A 261 -24.72 3.54 19.13
N ASP A 262 -23.95 2.46 19.31
CA ASP A 262 -24.18 1.50 20.41
C ASP A 262 -23.63 1.98 21.78
N GLY A 263 -22.95 3.13 21.80
CA GLY A 263 -22.41 3.72 23.03
C GLY A 263 -21.04 3.17 23.45
N VAL A 264 -20.30 2.55 22.52
CA VAL A 264 -18.90 2.15 22.77
C VAL A 264 -18.06 3.38 23.11
N GLY A 265 -17.20 3.27 24.11
CA GLY A 265 -16.25 4.32 24.48
C GLY A 265 -15.35 4.66 23.30
N MET A 266 -15.10 5.95 23.06
CA MET A 266 -14.33 6.45 21.93
C MET A 266 -13.11 7.24 22.41
N LYS A 267 -11.97 7.07 21.71
CA LYS A 267 -10.75 7.89 21.89
C LYS A 267 -10.59 8.84 20.71
N ASP A 268 -10.21 10.09 21.00
CA ASP A 268 -9.82 11.06 19.97
C ASP A 268 -8.33 10.86 19.64
N THR A 269 -8.02 10.65 18.38
CA THR A 269 -6.67 10.49 17.86
C THR A 269 -6.44 11.49 16.72
N ARG A 270 -5.18 11.70 16.34
CA ARG A 270 -4.86 12.57 15.18
C ARG A 270 -5.50 12.08 13.86
N GLY A 271 -5.86 10.81 13.78
CA GLY A 271 -6.51 10.19 12.61
C GLY A 271 -8.03 10.15 12.69
N GLY A 272 -8.64 10.73 13.74
CA GLY A 272 -10.08 10.72 13.99
C GLY A 272 -10.47 9.91 15.23
N TYR A 273 -11.76 9.72 15.43
CA TYR A 273 -12.29 8.97 16.56
C TYR A 273 -12.17 7.47 16.30
N VAL A 274 -11.53 6.76 17.21
CA VAL A 274 -11.43 5.30 17.22
C VAL A 274 -12.11 4.70 18.45
N PRO A 275 -12.60 3.45 18.42
CA PRO A 275 -13.15 2.80 19.61
C PRO A 275 -12.07 2.64 20.69
N ASP A 276 -12.48 2.76 21.96
CA ASP A 276 -11.67 2.34 23.10
C ASP A 276 -11.76 0.82 23.20
N CYS A 277 -10.76 0.13 22.67
CA CYS A 277 -10.63 -1.32 22.69
C CYS A 277 -9.24 -1.71 23.20
N ASP A 278 -9.11 -2.95 23.65
CA ASP A 278 -7.84 -3.57 23.99
C ASP A 278 -7.11 -4.09 22.73
N GLU A 279 -5.99 -4.77 22.91
CA GLU A 279 -5.15 -5.29 21.82
C GLU A 279 -5.85 -6.40 21.01
N THR A 280 -6.85 -7.07 21.57
CA THR A 280 -7.65 -8.10 20.90
C THR A 280 -8.87 -7.55 20.16
N GLY A 281 -9.09 -6.25 20.27
CA GLY A 281 -10.25 -5.56 19.70
C GLY A 281 -11.50 -5.61 20.58
N ALA A 282 -11.44 -6.15 21.80
CA ALA A 282 -12.58 -6.14 22.73
C ALA A 282 -12.84 -4.70 23.20
N THR A 283 -14.10 -4.23 23.02
CA THR A 283 -14.50 -2.87 23.37
C THR A 283 -14.99 -2.76 24.81
N SER A 284 -15.35 -1.54 25.22
CA SER A 284 -15.97 -1.29 26.55
C SER A 284 -17.31 -2.01 26.75
N ILE A 285 -17.93 -2.55 25.69
CA ILE A 285 -19.21 -3.27 25.75
C ILE A 285 -18.96 -4.77 25.52
N PRO A 286 -19.27 -5.64 26.51
CA PRO A 286 -19.03 -7.08 26.37
C PRO A 286 -19.72 -7.69 25.15
N GLY A 287 -18.96 -8.44 24.35
CA GLY A 287 -19.43 -9.08 23.12
C GLY A 287 -19.46 -8.17 21.90
N ILE A 288 -18.97 -6.94 22.02
CA ILE A 288 -18.71 -6.03 20.89
C ILE A 288 -17.21 -5.90 20.71
N PHE A 289 -16.75 -6.17 19.47
CA PHE A 289 -15.36 -6.16 19.06
C PHE A 289 -15.15 -5.23 17.87
N ALA A 290 -13.91 -4.79 17.65
CA ALA A 290 -13.51 -3.97 16.51
C ALA A 290 -12.14 -4.39 16.00
N ALA A 291 -11.92 -4.41 14.67
CA ALA A 291 -10.63 -4.79 14.08
C ALA A 291 -10.35 -4.05 12.77
N GLY A 292 -9.07 -3.86 12.47
CA GLY A 292 -8.57 -3.19 11.27
C GLY A 292 -8.70 -1.67 11.36
N ASP A 293 -8.77 -0.99 10.22
CA ASP A 293 -8.68 0.48 10.12
C ASP A 293 -9.73 1.25 10.95
N VAL A 294 -10.81 0.61 11.37
CA VAL A 294 -11.79 1.20 12.29
C VAL A 294 -11.19 1.48 13.67
N THR A 295 -10.14 0.74 14.06
CA THR A 295 -9.39 0.91 15.32
C THR A 295 -8.16 1.83 15.17
N GLY A 296 -7.80 2.18 13.94
CA GLY A 296 -6.68 3.04 13.55
C GLY A 296 -6.09 2.60 12.22
N ILE A 297 -5.73 3.59 11.39
CA ILE A 297 -5.29 3.35 10.01
C ILE A 297 -3.91 2.73 9.98
N GLU A 298 -3.82 1.54 9.37
CA GLU A 298 -2.57 0.82 9.10
C GLU A 298 -2.61 0.11 7.73
N GLU A 299 -1.62 -0.75 7.46
CA GLU A 299 -1.58 -1.57 6.25
C GLU A 299 -2.56 -2.76 6.36
N ALA A 300 -3.03 -3.26 5.22
CA ALA A 300 -3.96 -4.40 5.21
C ALA A 300 -3.39 -5.67 5.86
N SER A 301 -2.06 -5.85 5.87
CA SER A 301 -1.39 -6.95 6.57
C SER A 301 -1.60 -6.87 8.09
N SER A 302 -1.49 -5.68 8.70
CA SER A 302 -1.80 -5.45 10.11
C SER A 302 -3.28 -5.73 10.38
N ALA A 303 -4.17 -5.25 9.51
CA ALA A 303 -5.61 -5.46 9.63
C ALA A 303 -6.00 -6.95 9.62
N MET A 304 -5.34 -7.78 8.79
CA MET A 304 -5.56 -9.24 8.79
C MET A 304 -5.15 -9.88 10.11
N ILE A 305 -4.02 -9.48 10.69
CA ILE A 305 -3.55 -10.01 11.98
C ILE A 305 -4.49 -9.58 13.10
N GLU A 306 -4.88 -8.31 13.18
CA GLU A 306 -5.87 -7.82 14.15
C GLU A 306 -7.19 -8.56 14.03
N GLY A 307 -7.64 -8.83 12.80
CA GLY A 307 -8.83 -9.65 12.56
C GLY A 307 -8.71 -11.05 13.16
N ARG A 308 -7.58 -11.73 12.96
CA ARG A 308 -7.32 -13.05 13.54
C ARG A 308 -7.33 -13.02 15.06
N MET A 309 -6.67 -12.03 15.68
CA MET A 309 -6.69 -11.84 17.14
C MET A 309 -8.11 -11.67 17.65
N SER A 310 -8.90 -10.80 17.02
CA SER A 310 -10.32 -10.62 17.37
C SER A 310 -11.14 -11.90 17.19
N GLY A 311 -10.84 -12.71 16.15
CA GLY A 311 -11.50 -14.01 15.95
C GLY A 311 -11.28 -14.97 17.12
N TYR A 312 -10.06 -15.05 17.66
CA TYR A 312 -9.76 -15.85 18.85
C TYR A 312 -10.38 -15.26 20.13
N ALA A 313 -10.34 -13.94 20.30
CA ALA A 313 -10.98 -13.28 21.45
C ALA A 313 -12.51 -13.50 21.47
N ILE A 314 -13.15 -13.49 20.31
CA ILE A 314 -14.56 -13.81 20.16
C ILE A 314 -14.82 -15.29 20.50
N ALA A 315 -13.94 -16.21 20.08
CA ALA A 315 -14.08 -17.63 20.38
C ALA A 315 -13.96 -17.90 21.89
N GLU A 316 -13.06 -17.22 22.58
CA GLU A 316 -12.98 -17.26 24.04
C GLU A 316 -14.26 -16.69 24.68
N TYR A 317 -14.72 -15.53 24.25
CA TYR A 317 -15.92 -14.87 24.76
C TYR A 317 -17.18 -15.76 24.63
N LEU A 318 -17.33 -16.47 23.52
CA LEU A 318 -18.46 -17.37 23.25
C LEU A 318 -18.28 -18.78 23.89
N GLY A 319 -17.12 -19.06 24.50
CA GLY A 319 -16.85 -20.33 25.20
C GLY A 319 -16.39 -21.47 24.28
N TYR A 320 -15.93 -21.20 23.07
CA TYR A 320 -15.38 -22.19 22.15
C TYR A 320 -13.87 -22.43 22.34
N MET A 321 -13.22 -21.59 23.12
CA MET A 321 -11.78 -21.63 23.37
C MET A 321 -11.50 -21.25 24.82
N THR A 322 -10.50 -21.87 25.45
CA THR A 322 -10.03 -21.44 26.78
C THR A 322 -9.14 -20.18 26.65
N LYS A 323 -9.00 -19.49 27.79
CA LYS A 323 -8.11 -18.32 27.83
C LYS A 323 -6.66 -18.69 27.50
N GLU A 324 -6.18 -19.81 28.01
CA GLU A 324 -4.81 -20.30 27.79
C GLU A 324 -4.55 -20.61 26.30
N GLU A 325 -5.52 -21.21 25.62
CA GLU A 325 -5.44 -21.49 24.19
C GLU A 325 -5.41 -20.18 23.36
N LYS A 326 -6.26 -19.21 23.73
CA LYS A 326 -6.29 -17.89 23.10
C LYS A 326 -4.95 -17.17 23.31
N ASP A 327 -4.48 -17.05 24.54
CA ASP A 327 -3.25 -16.34 24.90
C ASP A 327 -2.03 -16.91 24.12
N ALA A 328 -1.97 -18.23 23.92
CA ALA A 328 -0.91 -18.86 23.12
C ALA A 328 -0.98 -18.50 21.63
N LYS A 329 -2.19 -18.32 21.07
CA LYS A 329 -2.39 -17.89 19.68
C LYS A 329 -2.09 -16.41 19.49
N GLU A 330 -2.47 -15.58 20.46
CA GLU A 330 -2.21 -14.15 20.44
C GLU A 330 -0.72 -13.85 20.53
N GLU A 331 0.06 -14.56 21.35
CA GLU A 331 1.52 -14.37 21.44
C GLU A 331 2.22 -14.54 20.07
N GLU A 332 1.80 -15.52 19.27
CA GLU A 332 2.31 -15.72 17.90
C GLU A 332 1.94 -14.57 16.97
N LEU A 333 0.67 -14.10 17.04
CA LEU A 333 0.16 -13.01 16.22
C LEU A 333 0.76 -11.66 16.61
N ASP A 334 0.94 -11.41 17.92
CA ASP A 334 1.61 -10.21 18.43
C ASP A 334 3.03 -10.08 17.90
N GLN A 335 3.80 -11.17 17.90
CA GLN A 335 5.16 -11.15 17.33
C GLN A 335 5.14 -10.81 15.84
N SER A 336 4.17 -11.34 15.09
CA SER A 336 4.01 -11.05 13.68
C SER A 336 3.60 -9.58 13.44
N LEU A 337 2.67 -9.06 14.25
CA LEU A 337 2.22 -7.67 14.18
C LEU A 337 3.33 -6.68 14.57
N ASP A 338 4.07 -7.01 15.64
CA ASP A 338 5.24 -6.24 16.08
C ASP A 338 6.31 -6.12 14.99
N ALA A 339 6.50 -7.17 14.19
CA ALA A 339 7.45 -7.12 13.08
C ALA A 339 7.05 -6.11 11.99
N LEU A 340 5.75 -5.86 11.79
CA LEU A 340 5.25 -4.82 10.89
C LEU A 340 5.31 -3.42 11.51
N ARG A 341 5.10 -3.30 12.82
CA ARG A 341 5.02 -2.04 13.55
C ARG A 341 6.38 -1.52 14.01
N GLN A 342 7.40 -1.67 13.16
CA GLN A 342 8.79 -1.29 13.45
C GLN A 342 9.31 -0.24 12.45
N GLY A 343 10.36 0.50 12.88
CA GLY A 343 11.05 1.43 12.03
C GLY A 343 10.38 2.80 11.95
N MET A 344 10.82 3.59 10.98
CA MET A 344 10.40 4.99 10.83
C MET A 344 8.93 5.19 10.43
N PHE A 345 8.30 4.14 9.91
CA PHE A 345 6.89 4.14 9.50
C PHE A 345 5.96 3.46 10.52
N ALA A 346 6.51 3.06 11.67
CA ALA A 346 5.70 2.46 12.73
C ALA A 346 4.58 3.41 13.19
N PRO A 347 3.36 2.91 13.47
CA PRO A 347 2.28 3.72 14.00
C PRO A 347 2.68 4.37 15.32
N LYS A 348 2.51 5.68 15.47
CA LYS A 348 3.03 6.45 16.61
C LYS A 348 2.56 5.96 17.98
N ASN A 349 1.38 5.38 18.07
CA ASN A 349 0.78 4.94 19.33
C ASN A 349 0.76 3.41 19.51
N ARG A 350 1.18 2.65 18.53
CA ARG A 350 1.14 1.18 18.49
C ARG A 350 2.49 0.55 18.14
N GLY A 351 3.42 1.35 17.58
CA GLY A 351 4.75 0.87 17.21
C GLY A 351 5.64 0.69 18.43
N LYS A 352 6.47 -0.33 18.41
CA LYS A 352 7.57 -0.48 19.37
C LYS A 352 8.76 0.36 18.92
N GLU A 353 9.29 1.21 19.82
CA GLU A 353 10.56 1.88 19.59
C GLU A 353 11.66 0.82 19.50
N ILE A 354 12.28 0.70 18.34
CA ILE A 354 13.53 -0.05 18.21
C ILE A 354 14.61 0.88 18.72
N THR A 355 15.36 0.45 19.74
CA THR A 355 16.59 1.12 20.15
C THR A 355 17.59 1.03 19.01
N LYS A 356 17.67 2.06 18.18
CA LYS A 356 18.61 2.15 17.07
C LYS A 356 19.83 2.94 17.52
N THR A 357 21.01 2.44 17.18
CA THR A 357 22.21 3.26 17.17
C THR A 357 22.15 4.24 16.00
N GLU A 358 22.71 5.42 16.10
CA GLU A 358 22.73 6.43 15.03
C GLU A 358 23.33 5.89 13.71
N GLU A 359 24.15 4.85 13.78
CA GLU A 359 24.78 4.18 12.64
C GLU A 359 23.79 3.30 11.83
N ASP A 360 22.65 2.89 12.41
CA ASP A 360 21.67 2.02 11.77
C ASP A 360 20.67 2.76 10.86
N ILE A 361 20.66 4.10 10.86
CA ILE A 361 19.72 4.89 10.08
C ILE A 361 20.46 5.76 9.07
N LEU A 362 20.60 5.23 7.86
CA LEU A 362 21.03 6.04 6.72
C LEU A 362 19.79 6.76 6.15
N ILE A 363 19.78 8.09 6.22
CA ILE A 363 18.70 8.90 5.67
C ILE A 363 19.24 9.72 4.50
N SER A 364 18.59 9.63 3.35
CA SER A 364 18.81 10.55 2.23
C SER A 364 17.79 11.68 2.28
N THR A 365 18.27 12.90 2.49
CA THR A 365 17.43 14.10 2.43
C THR A 365 16.86 14.31 1.03
N ASN A 366 17.63 13.94 0.01
CA ASN A 366 17.18 14.04 -1.37
C ASN A 366 16.01 13.10 -1.66
N LEU A 367 16.06 11.85 -1.15
CA LEU A 367 14.94 10.91 -1.24
C LEU A 367 13.69 11.47 -0.58
N LEU A 368 13.81 12.05 0.61
CA LEU A 368 12.66 12.61 1.34
C LEU A 368 12.04 13.83 0.65
N ARG A 369 12.83 14.59 -0.12
CA ARG A 369 12.36 15.84 -0.76
C ARG A 369 12.04 15.70 -2.24
N HIS A 370 12.73 14.82 -2.94
CA HIS A 370 12.65 14.70 -4.40
C HIS A 370 12.28 13.30 -4.88
N GLY A 371 12.11 12.34 -3.95
CA GLY A 371 11.70 11.00 -4.27
C GLY A 371 12.82 10.07 -4.77
N PHE A 372 14.07 10.51 -4.82
CA PHE A 372 15.20 9.66 -5.25
C PHE A 372 16.47 9.95 -4.43
N VAL A 373 17.33 8.96 -4.33
CA VAL A 373 18.67 9.13 -3.76
C VAL A 373 19.58 9.74 -4.83
N ALA A 374 20.33 10.78 -4.47
CA ALA A 374 21.27 11.40 -5.40
C ALA A 374 22.43 10.44 -5.77
N ASP A 375 22.99 10.60 -6.96
CA ASP A 375 24.01 9.69 -7.48
C ASP A 375 25.30 9.69 -6.64
N ASP A 376 25.62 10.78 -5.96
CA ASP A 376 26.74 10.90 -5.04
C ASP A 376 26.47 10.32 -3.64
N GLU A 377 25.19 10.09 -3.30
CA GLU A 377 24.79 9.51 -2.01
C GLU A 377 24.58 7.98 -2.08
N ILE A 378 24.27 7.43 -3.26
CA ILE A 378 23.79 6.03 -3.37
C ILE A 378 24.84 5.01 -2.88
N SER A 379 26.12 5.30 -3.06
CA SER A 379 27.22 4.44 -2.62
C SER A 379 27.32 4.27 -1.10
N ARG A 380 26.63 5.11 -0.32
CA ARG A 380 26.54 4.98 1.14
C ARG A 380 25.63 3.83 1.57
N PHE A 381 24.76 3.34 0.69
CA PHE A 381 23.79 2.31 1.02
C PHE A 381 24.36 0.91 0.74
N PRO A 382 24.19 -0.05 1.66
CA PRO A 382 24.89 -1.33 1.62
C PRO A 382 24.42 -2.25 0.48
N GLY A 383 23.27 -1.98 -0.11
CA GLY A 383 22.76 -2.72 -1.26
C GLY A 383 23.34 -2.28 -2.61
N PHE A 384 24.04 -1.13 -2.64
CA PHE A 384 24.68 -0.63 -3.84
C PHE A 384 26.13 -1.13 -3.90
N VAL A 385 26.40 -2.04 -4.83
CA VAL A 385 27.71 -2.67 -4.98
C VAL A 385 28.13 -2.70 -6.45
N HIS A 386 29.43 -2.76 -6.70
CA HIS A 386 30.04 -2.91 -8.02
C HIS A 386 30.74 -4.24 -8.13
N LYS A 387 30.52 -4.98 -9.22
CA LYS A 387 31.13 -6.28 -9.50
C LYS A 387 31.25 -6.50 -11.00
N ALA A 388 32.35 -7.10 -11.45
CA ALA A 388 32.57 -7.42 -12.85
C ALA A 388 31.62 -8.49 -13.42
N ALA A 389 31.00 -9.33 -12.56
CA ALA A 389 30.01 -10.31 -12.97
C ALA A 389 28.59 -9.79 -12.69
N ILE A 390 27.59 -10.38 -13.34
CA ILE A 390 26.19 -10.03 -13.11
C ILE A 390 25.82 -10.18 -11.64
N HIS A 391 25.24 -9.15 -11.07
CA HIS A 391 24.90 -9.09 -9.65
C HIS A 391 23.66 -8.21 -9.38
N PRO A 392 22.98 -8.42 -8.24
CA PRO A 392 21.89 -7.55 -7.84
C PRO A 392 22.44 -6.23 -7.23
N VAL A 393 22.02 -5.12 -7.78
CA VAL A 393 22.16 -3.77 -7.19
C VAL A 393 20.83 -3.43 -6.52
N ILE A 394 20.86 -3.12 -5.22
CA ILE A 394 19.66 -2.94 -4.40
C ILE A 394 19.58 -1.49 -3.94
N GLU A 395 18.58 -0.77 -4.40
CA GLU A 395 18.30 0.63 -4.06
C GLU A 395 17.12 0.77 -3.09
N CYS A 396 16.96 -0.20 -2.19
CA CYS A 396 16.08 -0.11 -1.04
C CYS A 396 16.83 0.59 0.09
N THR A 397 16.57 1.89 0.26
CA THR A 397 17.41 2.82 1.05
C THR A 397 16.71 3.36 2.30
N GLN A 398 15.58 2.75 2.68
CA GLN A 398 14.86 3.06 3.91
C GLN A 398 14.56 1.78 4.70
N ASN A 399 14.54 1.92 6.03
CA ASN A 399 14.20 0.84 6.95
C ASN A 399 12.68 0.60 6.95
N ILE A 400 12.20 -0.21 6.02
CA ILE A 400 10.78 -0.62 5.90
C ILE A 400 10.63 -2.09 6.30
N PRO A 401 9.50 -2.51 6.89
CA PRO A 401 9.27 -3.90 7.29
C PRO A 401 8.99 -4.78 6.05
N CYS A 402 10.07 -5.30 5.40
CA CYS A 402 9.93 -6.01 4.13
C CYS A 402 11.13 -6.90 3.83
N ASN A 403 10.89 -8.21 3.47
CA ASN A 403 11.97 -9.14 3.19
C ASN A 403 11.78 -10.10 1.99
N PRO A 404 10.84 -9.92 1.04
CA PRO A 404 10.61 -10.89 -0.03
C PRO A 404 11.80 -11.08 -0.97
N CYS A 405 12.70 -10.10 -1.12
CA CYS A 405 13.91 -10.23 -1.94
C CYS A 405 14.87 -11.31 -1.40
N GLN A 406 15.00 -11.42 -0.07
CA GLN A 406 15.78 -12.47 0.57
C GLN A 406 15.17 -13.85 0.30
N SER A 407 13.86 -14.01 0.56
CA SER A 407 13.17 -15.30 0.38
C SER A 407 13.05 -15.73 -1.09
N ALA A 408 13.03 -14.79 -2.04
CA ALA A 408 13.00 -15.08 -3.47
C ALA A 408 14.35 -15.51 -4.04
N CYS A 409 15.46 -15.20 -3.37
CA CYS A 409 16.80 -15.56 -3.84
C CYS A 409 17.19 -16.95 -3.39
N HIS A 410 16.87 -17.99 -4.18
CA HIS A 410 17.22 -19.38 -3.87
C HIS A 410 18.74 -19.65 -3.79
N LYS A 411 19.57 -18.74 -4.27
CA LYS A 411 21.03 -18.81 -4.16
C LYS A 411 21.60 -18.09 -2.94
N GLY A 412 20.75 -17.40 -2.17
CA GLY A 412 21.16 -16.67 -0.97
C GLY A 412 22.08 -15.49 -1.27
N CYS A 413 21.89 -14.82 -2.42
CA CYS A 413 22.67 -13.64 -2.79
C CYS A 413 22.23 -12.36 -2.08
N ILE A 414 21.08 -12.37 -1.39
CA ILE A 414 20.52 -11.20 -0.69
C ILE A 414 20.23 -11.58 0.75
N SER A 415 20.63 -10.73 1.69
CA SER A 415 20.32 -10.83 3.12
C SER A 415 19.73 -9.52 3.63
N ILE A 416 18.78 -9.61 4.56
CA ILE A 416 18.18 -8.44 5.25
C ILE A 416 18.67 -8.35 6.71
N GLY A 417 19.49 -9.30 7.17
CA GLY A 417 19.94 -9.33 8.57
C GLY A 417 18.88 -9.91 9.52
N GLU A 418 18.96 -9.55 10.80
CA GLU A 418 18.11 -10.13 11.85
C GLU A 418 16.73 -9.47 11.92
N ASN A 419 16.65 -8.17 11.67
CA ASN A 419 15.40 -7.41 11.70
C ASN A 419 14.84 -7.26 10.29
N MET A 420 13.52 -7.47 10.13
CA MET A 420 12.85 -7.29 8.85
C MET A 420 12.97 -5.86 8.29
N THR A 421 13.24 -4.87 9.14
CA THR A 421 13.48 -3.48 8.78
C THR A 421 14.94 -3.16 8.45
N SER A 422 15.86 -4.12 8.55
CA SER A 422 17.27 -3.90 8.17
C SER A 422 17.38 -3.65 6.66
N LEU A 423 18.37 -2.83 6.27
CA LEU A 423 18.63 -2.58 4.85
C LEU A 423 19.13 -3.86 4.17
N PRO A 424 18.61 -4.19 2.97
CA PRO A 424 19.09 -5.36 2.25
C PRO A 424 20.51 -5.18 1.76
N ILE A 425 21.32 -6.23 1.89
CA ILE A 425 22.69 -6.30 1.41
C ILE A 425 22.84 -7.40 0.37
N SER A 426 23.75 -7.19 -0.58
CA SER A 426 24.18 -8.23 -1.51
C SER A 426 25.29 -9.06 -0.86
N VAL A 427 25.06 -10.38 -0.76
CA VAL A 427 26.01 -11.35 -0.20
C VAL A 427 26.19 -12.50 -1.19
N LYS A 428 27.38 -13.09 -1.26
CA LYS A 428 27.66 -14.22 -2.16
C LYS A 428 27.28 -13.96 -3.64
N GLU A 429 27.56 -12.76 -4.14
CA GLU A 429 27.18 -12.29 -5.48
C GLU A 429 27.69 -13.23 -6.59
N SER A 430 28.86 -13.86 -6.38
CA SER A 430 29.45 -14.84 -7.31
C SER A 430 28.56 -16.07 -7.58
N THR A 431 27.48 -16.25 -6.78
CA THR A 431 26.51 -17.34 -6.98
C THR A 431 25.26 -16.87 -7.71
N CYS A 432 25.14 -15.61 -8.08
CA CYS A 432 24.00 -15.09 -8.84
C CYS A 432 23.91 -15.78 -10.21
N ILE A 433 22.73 -16.30 -10.54
CA ILE A 433 22.45 -17.01 -11.80
C ILE A 433 21.56 -16.21 -12.75
N ASN A 434 21.43 -14.92 -12.54
CA ASN A 434 20.58 -14.01 -13.36
C ASN A 434 19.11 -14.49 -13.50
N CYS A 435 18.57 -15.18 -12.50
CA CYS A 435 17.17 -15.65 -12.60
C CYS A 435 16.12 -14.53 -12.47
N GLY A 436 16.48 -13.35 -11.95
CA GLY A 436 15.62 -12.19 -11.83
C GLY A 436 14.49 -12.29 -10.78
N MET A 437 14.39 -13.38 -10.01
CA MET A 437 13.33 -13.55 -9.02
C MET A 437 13.31 -12.47 -7.94
N CYS A 438 14.48 -11.98 -7.50
CA CYS A 438 14.57 -10.88 -6.54
C CYS A 438 14.01 -9.56 -7.11
N VAL A 439 14.30 -9.29 -8.40
CA VAL A 439 13.77 -8.11 -9.11
C VAL A 439 12.26 -8.19 -9.23
N ALA A 440 11.74 -9.30 -9.74
CA ALA A 440 10.31 -9.50 -9.95
C ALA A 440 9.52 -9.58 -8.64
N SER A 441 10.11 -10.05 -7.54
CA SER A 441 9.42 -10.20 -6.25
C SER A 441 9.42 -8.92 -5.40
N CYS A 442 10.22 -7.92 -5.75
CA CYS A 442 10.33 -6.69 -4.97
C CYS A 442 9.09 -5.79 -5.12
N PRO A 443 8.31 -5.54 -4.05
CA PRO A 443 7.13 -4.67 -4.12
C PRO A 443 7.48 -3.21 -4.46
N GLY A 444 8.65 -2.77 -4.00
CA GLY A 444 9.17 -1.43 -4.24
C GLY A 444 9.85 -1.25 -5.59
N GLN A 445 10.06 -2.35 -6.36
CA GLN A 445 10.80 -2.32 -7.63
C GLN A 445 12.18 -1.66 -7.51
N ALA A 446 12.87 -1.94 -6.41
CA ALA A 446 14.13 -1.30 -6.00
C ALA A 446 15.37 -2.18 -6.24
N ILE A 447 15.26 -3.23 -7.06
CA ILE A 447 16.35 -4.17 -7.36
C ILE A 447 16.56 -4.22 -8.86
N PHE A 448 17.82 -4.15 -9.25
CA PHE A 448 18.30 -4.22 -10.63
C PHE A 448 19.34 -5.32 -10.72
N LEU A 449 19.46 -5.98 -11.88
CA LEU A 449 20.62 -6.81 -12.17
C LEU A 449 21.51 -6.01 -13.10
N VAL A 450 22.77 -5.87 -12.73
CA VAL A 450 23.77 -5.11 -13.46
C VAL A 450 24.86 -6.06 -13.93
N GLU A 451 25.26 -5.94 -15.18
CA GLU A 451 26.35 -6.68 -15.78
C GLU A 451 27.28 -5.69 -16.49
N GLU A 452 28.52 -5.66 -16.04
CA GLU A 452 29.52 -4.71 -16.49
C GLU A 452 30.36 -5.31 -17.62
N HIS A 453 30.49 -4.57 -18.73
CA HIS A 453 31.33 -4.89 -19.87
C HIS A 453 32.27 -3.69 -20.15
N GLU A 454 33.15 -3.40 -19.16
CA GLU A 454 34.04 -2.23 -19.20
C GLU A 454 34.96 -2.24 -20.42
N ASP A 455 35.56 -3.40 -20.75
CA ASP A 455 36.46 -3.56 -21.89
C ASP A 455 35.77 -3.26 -23.25
N GLU A 456 34.44 -3.37 -23.31
CA GLU A 456 33.60 -3.13 -24.49
C GLU A 456 32.84 -1.79 -24.43
N ASP A 457 33.10 -0.98 -23.41
CA ASP A 457 32.48 0.33 -23.15
C ASP A 457 30.96 0.32 -23.06
N TYR A 458 30.35 -0.77 -22.52
CA TYR A 458 28.91 -0.82 -22.26
C TYR A 458 28.58 -1.58 -20.97
N GLY A 459 27.35 -1.42 -20.51
CA GLY A 459 26.76 -2.20 -19.44
C GLY A 459 25.34 -2.64 -19.77
N LEU A 460 24.90 -3.72 -19.15
CA LEU A 460 23.53 -4.21 -19.23
C LEU A 460 22.84 -4.03 -17.89
N ILE A 461 21.65 -3.41 -17.92
CA ILE A 461 20.84 -3.16 -16.73
C ILE A 461 19.49 -3.82 -16.93
N THR A 462 19.20 -4.84 -16.11
CA THR A 462 17.89 -5.48 -16.05
C THR A 462 17.07 -4.84 -14.94
N MET A 463 15.90 -4.30 -15.30
CA MET A 463 15.01 -3.58 -14.39
C MET A 463 13.61 -4.20 -14.35
N PRO A 464 12.84 -4.00 -13.25
CA PRO A 464 11.42 -4.33 -13.20
C PRO A 464 10.64 -3.37 -14.09
N TYR A 465 9.66 -3.90 -14.83
CA TYR A 465 8.83 -3.13 -15.74
C TYR A 465 7.38 -3.60 -15.69
N GLU A 466 6.46 -2.70 -15.34
CA GLU A 466 5.03 -3.00 -15.18
C GLU A 466 4.14 -2.06 -16.00
N PHE A 467 4.63 -1.57 -17.13
CA PHE A 467 3.87 -0.74 -18.08
C PHE A 467 3.55 -1.53 -19.35
N LEU A 468 2.48 -1.14 -20.04
CA LEU A 468 2.07 -1.73 -21.32
C LEU A 468 1.96 -0.63 -22.39
N PRO A 469 2.32 -0.94 -23.66
CA PRO A 469 2.87 -2.21 -24.12
C PRO A 469 4.30 -2.44 -23.60
N LEU A 470 4.69 -3.73 -23.48
CA LEU A 470 6.09 -4.05 -23.18
C LEU A 470 6.97 -3.61 -24.36
N PRO A 471 8.20 -3.11 -24.11
CA PRO A 471 9.15 -2.89 -25.17
C PRO A 471 9.57 -4.20 -25.82
N GLU A 472 10.00 -4.15 -27.07
CA GLU A 472 10.52 -5.29 -27.83
C GLU A 472 12.05 -5.25 -27.88
N VAL A 473 12.65 -6.43 -28.08
CA VAL A 473 14.11 -6.51 -28.28
C VAL A 473 14.49 -5.77 -29.57
N GLY A 474 15.45 -4.86 -29.46
CA GLY A 474 15.87 -3.95 -30.53
C GLY A 474 15.19 -2.58 -30.47
N ASP A 475 14.19 -2.36 -29.60
CA ASP A 475 13.60 -1.04 -29.40
C ASP A 475 14.67 -0.05 -28.91
N LEU A 476 14.73 1.11 -29.59
CA LEU A 476 15.55 2.24 -29.18
C LEU A 476 14.71 3.23 -28.37
N GLY A 477 15.33 3.83 -27.38
CA GLY A 477 14.70 4.83 -26.51
C GLY A 477 15.74 5.51 -25.63
N HIS A 478 15.29 6.02 -24.49
CA HIS A 478 16.14 6.74 -23.55
C HIS A 478 16.30 6.00 -22.24
N ALA A 479 17.55 5.84 -21.80
CA ALA A 479 17.83 5.47 -20.41
C ALA A 479 17.63 6.71 -19.53
N LEU A 480 16.82 6.56 -18.50
CA LEU A 480 16.56 7.60 -17.51
C LEU A 480 17.28 7.28 -16.19
N GLY A 481 17.78 8.33 -15.55
CA GLY A 481 18.38 8.24 -14.22
C GLY A 481 17.34 8.13 -13.10
N ARG A 482 17.80 8.11 -11.85
CA ARG A 482 16.95 8.07 -10.63
C ARG A 482 15.97 9.23 -10.56
N SER A 483 16.35 10.40 -11.08
CA SER A 483 15.51 11.60 -11.16
C SER A 483 14.55 11.64 -12.35
N GLY A 484 14.54 10.61 -13.21
CA GLY A 484 13.77 10.60 -14.44
C GLY A 484 14.37 11.44 -15.59
N LYS A 485 15.54 12.04 -15.40
CA LYS A 485 16.25 12.75 -16.48
C LYS A 485 16.84 11.75 -17.46
N ALA A 486 16.70 12.06 -18.76
CA ALA A 486 17.35 11.31 -19.82
C ALA A 486 18.88 11.44 -19.71
N LEU A 487 19.58 10.31 -19.78
CA LEU A 487 21.03 10.21 -19.69
C LEU A 487 21.66 9.95 -21.05
N CYS A 488 21.14 8.97 -21.76
CA CYS A 488 21.65 8.55 -23.08
C CYS A 488 20.57 7.79 -23.86
N GLU A 489 20.85 7.48 -25.12
CA GLU A 489 20.10 6.49 -25.88
C GLU A 489 20.38 5.09 -25.30
N ALA A 490 19.37 4.22 -25.35
CA ALA A 490 19.44 2.86 -24.88
C ALA A 490 18.71 1.92 -25.82
N GLU A 491 19.26 0.71 -25.98
CA GLU A 491 18.67 -0.38 -26.76
C GLU A 491 18.17 -1.47 -25.83
N ILE A 492 16.98 -2.00 -26.09
CA ILE A 492 16.44 -3.16 -25.36
C ILE A 492 17.06 -4.44 -25.91
N THR A 493 17.80 -5.15 -25.07
CA THR A 493 18.47 -6.39 -25.44
C THR A 493 17.74 -7.66 -25.01
N GLN A 494 16.89 -7.56 -23.96
CA GLN A 494 16.11 -8.70 -23.48
C GLN A 494 14.81 -8.25 -22.80
N VAL A 495 13.74 -9.03 -23.01
CA VAL A 495 12.46 -8.90 -22.28
C VAL A 495 12.05 -10.28 -21.76
N ARG A 496 11.81 -10.38 -20.45
CA ARG A 496 11.41 -11.62 -19.78
C ARG A 496 10.13 -11.38 -18.99
N ALA A 497 9.06 -12.13 -19.29
CA ALA A 497 7.76 -12.02 -18.61
C ALA A 497 7.12 -13.39 -18.32
N PRO A 498 7.84 -14.35 -17.69
CA PRO A 498 7.25 -15.64 -17.36
C PRO A 498 6.17 -15.49 -16.27
N LYS A 499 5.23 -16.41 -16.22
CA LYS A 499 4.14 -16.42 -15.22
C LYS A 499 4.63 -16.33 -13.76
N SER A 500 5.84 -16.88 -13.48
CA SER A 500 6.45 -16.85 -12.14
C SER A 500 6.83 -15.45 -11.65
N TYR A 501 6.91 -14.46 -12.55
CA TYR A 501 7.18 -13.06 -12.18
C TYR A 501 5.91 -12.28 -11.81
N ASP A 502 4.74 -12.89 -11.94
CA ASP A 502 3.46 -12.32 -11.53
C ASP A 502 3.23 -10.90 -12.07
N HIS A 503 3.21 -10.78 -13.40
CA HIS A 503 2.99 -9.53 -14.15
C HIS A 503 4.05 -8.43 -13.97
N THR A 504 5.18 -8.72 -13.33
CA THR A 504 6.36 -7.84 -13.36
C THR A 504 7.31 -8.32 -14.45
N ALA A 505 7.30 -7.74 -15.62
CA ALA A 505 8.30 -8.06 -16.64
C ALA A 505 9.70 -7.56 -16.20
N LEU A 506 10.72 -8.23 -16.68
CA LEU A 506 12.11 -7.76 -16.58
C LEU A 506 12.57 -7.33 -17.96
N VAL A 507 12.99 -6.08 -18.05
CA VAL A 507 13.51 -5.47 -19.27
C VAL A 507 14.99 -5.18 -19.09
N THR A 508 15.81 -5.63 -20.02
CA THR A 508 17.27 -5.39 -20.02
C THR A 508 17.58 -4.36 -21.10
N MET A 509 18.20 -3.26 -20.72
CA MET A 509 18.72 -2.25 -21.62
C MET A 509 20.24 -2.24 -21.65
N LYS A 510 20.80 -1.93 -22.82
CA LYS A 510 22.22 -1.66 -23.04
C LYS A 510 22.46 -0.16 -22.97
N VAL A 511 23.44 0.25 -22.17
CA VAL A 511 23.84 1.65 -22.00
C VAL A 511 25.36 1.78 -22.07
N PRO A 512 25.93 2.97 -22.42
CA PRO A 512 27.36 3.23 -22.30
C PRO A 512 27.83 2.97 -20.85
N TYR A 513 29.04 2.40 -20.70
CA TYR A 513 29.56 1.96 -19.41
C TYR A 513 29.50 3.03 -18.31
N HIS A 514 29.85 4.27 -18.63
CA HIS A 514 29.86 5.39 -17.68
C HIS A 514 28.49 5.79 -17.11
N TYR A 515 27.36 5.24 -17.65
CA TYR A 515 26.01 5.43 -17.12
C TYR A 515 25.47 4.25 -16.32
N ILE A 516 26.26 3.19 -16.15
CA ILE A 516 25.80 1.93 -15.53
C ILE A 516 25.28 2.11 -14.11
N ASP A 517 25.85 3.07 -13.37
CA ASP A 517 25.46 3.40 -12.00
C ASP A 517 24.26 4.32 -11.89
N GLN A 518 23.92 5.02 -12.96
CA GLN A 518 22.93 6.09 -12.93
C GLN A 518 21.63 5.66 -13.58
N ALA A 519 21.69 4.90 -14.69
CA ALA A 519 20.53 4.51 -15.48
C ALA A 519 19.66 3.49 -14.72
N ARG A 520 18.36 3.80 -14.54
CA ARG A 520 17.44 2.99 -13.72
C ARG A 520 16.05 2.83 -14.31
N PHE A 521 15.77 3.46 -15.45
CA PHE A 521 14.50 3.31 -16.15
C PHE A 521 14.69 3.45 -17.66
N TYR A 522 13.79 2.86 -18.44
CA TYR A 522 13.75 2.96 -19.88
C TYR A 522 12.44 3.63 -20.31
N LYS A 523 12.55 4.64 -21.13
CA LYS A 523 11.42 5.28 -21.82
C LYS A 523 11.58 5.06 -23.33
N LYS A 524 10.54 4.49 -23.97
CA LYS A 524 10.53 4.31 -25.43
C LYS A 524 10.64 5.68 -26.10
N GLY A 525 11.41 5.78 -27.15
CA GLY A 525 11.50 6.99 -27.97
C GLY A 525 10.15 7.32 -28.60
N ASP A 526 9.85 8.60 -28.75
CA ASP A 526 8.71 9.04 -29.54
C ASP A 526 9.02 8.68 -31.01
N GLU A 527 8.08 8.01 -31.71
CA GLU A 527 8.17 7.70 -33.14
C GLU A 527 8.07 8.97 -33.97
#